data_3793086b9bed430dbe5803f46221bf75
#
_entry.id   3793086b9bed430dbe5803f46221bf75
#
_cell.length_a   1.000
_cell.length_b   1.000
_cell.length_c   1.000
_cell.angle_alpha   90.00
_cell.angle_beta   90.00
_cell.angle_gamma   90.00
#
_symmetry.space_group_name_H-M   'P 1'
#
loop_
_entity.id
_entity.type
_entity.pdbx_description
1 polymer ?
#
loop_
_entity_poly.entity_id
_entity_poly.type
_entity_poly.pdbx_seq_one_letter_code
_entity_poly.pdbx_strand_id
1 'polypeptide(L)'
;LMTVSLSVINILKGLWDFIIGFIISIYVLASKEKFAGQAKKMTYAFLEQKSANRLIRSFRFTHNTFIGFIGGKIVDSIIIGCLCFIGTTLLQTPYAALVSVIVGVTNIIPFFGPYLGAIPSAILILVVDPMHPLNCVYFVLFILVLQQFDGNFLGPKILGNSTGLTGFWVIFAITVFGGL
;
A
#
# COMPACT_ATOMS: atom_id res chain seq x y z
N LEU A 1 19.59 -23.98 -22.71
CA LEU A 1 19.54 -24.81 -21.49
C LEU A 1 20.19 -24.10 -20.29
N MET A 2 21.36 -23.49 -20.44
CA MET A 2 22.12 -22.84 -19.35
C MET A 2 21.38 -21.61 -18.77
N THR A 3 20.74 -20.81 -19.59
CA THR A 3 19.93 -19.65 -19.15
C THR A 3 18.68 -20.04 -18.37
N VAL A 4 18.03 -21.13 -18.76
CA VAL A 4 16.83 -21.62 -18.05
C VAL A 4 17.20 -22.17 -16.67
N SER A 5 18.32 -22.90 -16.56
CA SER A 5 18.78 -23.41 -15.27
C SER A 5 19.18 -22.30 -14.30
N LEU A 6 19.83 -21.24 -14.79
CA LEU A 6 20.16 -20.05 -13.96
C LEU A 6 18.90 -19.31 -13.48
N SER A 7 17.88 -19.19 -14.34
CA SER A 7 16.60 -18.55 -13.95
C SER A 7 15.88 -19.37 -12.86
N VAL A 8 15.86 -20.68 -12.97
CA VAL A 8 15.26 -21.57 -11.96
C VAL A 8 16.01 -21.46 -10.62
N ILE A 9 17.34 -21.43 -10.65
CA ILE A 9 18.16 -21.28 -9.43
C ILE A 9 17.88 -19.91 -8.77
N ASN A 10 17.75 -18.84 -9.55
CA ASN A 10 17.45 -17.52 -9.01
C ASN A 10 16.04 -17.44 -8.40
N ILE A 11 15.05 -18.10 -8.98
CA ILE A 11 13.70 -18.20 -8.43
C ILE A 11 13.72 -18.99 -7.10
N LEU A 12 14.43 -20.12 -7.06
CA LEU A 12 14.56 -20.93 -5.85
C LEU A 12 15.29 -20.16 -4.73
N LYS A 13 16.36 -19.42 -5.07
CA LYS A 13 17.01 -18.52 -4.12
C LYS A 13 16.05 -17.45 -3.60
N GLY A 14 15.32 -16.76 -4.47
CA GLY A 14 14.35 -15.75 -4.07
C GLY A 14 13.25 -16.31 -3.15
N LEU A 15 12.76 -17.53 -3.42
CA LEU A 15 11.81 -18.22 -2.53
C LEU A 15 12.43 -18.54 -1.17
N TRP A 16 13.67 -19.00 -1.15
CA TRP A 16 14.39 -19.31 0.09
C TRP A 16 14.61 -18.06 0.93
N ASP A 17 15.08 -16.98 0.32
CA ASP A 17 15.28 -15.69 0.98
C ASP A 17 13.96 -15.11 1.52
N PHE A 18 12.86 -15.28 0.77
CA PHE A 18 11.52 -14.90 1.22
C PHE A 18 11.09 -15.70 2.46
N ILE A 19 11.27 -17.02 2.47
CA ILE A 19 10.91 -17.88 3.61
C ILE A 19 11.73 -17.48 4.85
N ILE A 20 13.04 -17.31 4.70
CA ILE A 20 13.91 -16.88 5.81
C ILE A 20 13.48 -15.51 6.32
N GLY A 21 13.26 -14.54 5.43
CA GLY A 21 12.80 -13.21 5.78
C GLY A 21 11.45 -13.22 6.50
N PHE A 22 10.54 -14.09 6.08
CA PHE A 22 9.24 -14.26 6.72
C PHE A 22 9.36 -14.83 8.15
N ILE A 23 10.19 -15.86 8.34
CA ILE A 23 10.46 -16.44 9.67
C ILE A 23 11.10 -15.39 10.60
N ILE A 24 12.11 -14.65 10.11
CA ILE A 24 12.75 -13.58 10.87
C ILE A 24 11.73 -12.48 11.22
N SER A 25 10.85 -12.12 10.29
CA SER A 25 9.80 -11.11 10.51
C SER A 25 8.85 -11.54 11.65
N ILE A 26 8.40 -12.79 11.64
CA ILE A 26 7.55 -13.33 12.72
C ILE A 26 8.29 -13.29 14.06
N TYR A 27 9.56 -13.70 14.09
CA TYR A 27 10.37 -13.69 15.32
C TYR A 27 10.56 -12.27 15.87
N VAL A 28 10.89 -11.30 15.01
CA VAL A 28 11.05 -9.89 15.39
C VAL A 28 9.72 -9.33 15.90
N LEU A 29 8.61 -9.65 15.23
CA LEU A 29 7.27 -9.20 15.63
C LEU A 29 6.86 -9.76 16.98
N ALA A 30 7.11 -11.05 17.22
CA ALA A 30 6.85 -11.72 18.51
C ALA A 30 7.72 -11.14 19.64
N SER A 31 8.92 -10.69 19.33
CA SER A 31 9.89 -10.14 20.30
C SER A 31 9.96 -8.61 20.32
N LYS A 32 9.04 -7.90 19.66
CA LYS A 32 9.07 -6.43 19.45
C LYS A 32 9.24 -5.62 20.75
N GLU A 33 8.59 -6.02 21.82
CA GLU A 33 8.65 -5.33 23.11
C GLU A 33 10.04 -5.46 23.76
N LYS A 34 10.66 -6.62 23.62
CA LYS A 34 12.00 -6.91 24.12
C LYS A 34 13.05 -6.06 23.38
N PHE A 35 12.96 -6.04 22.05
CA PHE A 35 13.85 -5.21 21.20
C PHE A 35 13.65 -3.71 21.46
N ALA A 36 12.40 -3.24 21.58
CA ALA A 36 12.10 -1.86 21.91
C ALA A 36 12.64 -1.47 23.31
N GLY A 37 12.56 -2.37 24.29
CA GLY A 37 13.13 -2.18 25.62
C GLY A 37 14.66 -2.10 25.60
N GLN A 38 15.32 -2.95 24.84
CA GLN A 38 16.77 -2.93 24.66
C GLN A 38 17.23 -1.64 23.95
N ALA A 39 16.56 -1.24 22.86
CA ALA A 39 16.85 -0.01 22.15
C ALA A 39 16.73 1.24 23.06
N LYS A 40 15.69 1.29 23.93
CA LYS A 40 15.55 2.35 24.92
C LYS A 40 16.72 2.38 25.91
N LYS A 41 17.10 1.21 26.45
CA LYS A 41 18.24 1.12 27.38
C LYS A 41 19.52 1.61 26.74
N MET A 42 19.78 1.21 25.48
CA MET A 42 20.93 1.70 24.72
C MET A 42 20.88 3.22 24.52
N THR A 43 19.72 3.77 24.17
CA THR A 43 19.55 5.21 24.00
C THR A 43 19.89 5.99 25.26
N TYR A 44 19.45 5.51 26.44
CA TYR A 44 19.77 6.15 27.72
C TYR A 44 21.23 5.94 28.17
N ALA A 45 21.89 4.88 27.65
CA ALA A 45 23.31 4.65 27.98
C ALA A 45 24.24 5.58 27.18
N PHE A 46 23.88 5.95 25.96
CA PHE A 46 24.74 6.77 25.07
C PHE A 46 24.39 8.25 25.04
N LEU A 47 23.17 8.64 25.45
CA LEU A 47 22.68 10.00 25.34
C LEU A 47 22.28 10.55 26.72
N GLU A 48 22.52 11.86 26.93
CA GLU A 48 21.96 12.56 28.07
C GLU A 48 20.43 12.38 28.13
N GLN A 49 19.91 12.28 29.35
CA GLN A 49 18.49 12.00 29.62
C GLN A 49 17.52 12.90 28.84
N LYS A 50 17.88 14.18 28.64
CA LYS A 50 17.08 15.17 27.91
C LYS A 50 17.01 14.84 26.40
N SER A 51 18.12 14.47 25.82
CA SER A 51 18.25 14.09 24.40
C SER A 51 17.65 12.71 24.14
N ALA A 52 17.87 11.75 25.03
CA ALA A 52 17.25 10.42 24.97
C ALA A 52 15.73 10.50 24.98
N ASN A 53 15.16 11.28 25.89
CA ASN A 53 13.71 11.49 25.97
C ASN A 53 13.13 12.12 24.69
N ARG A 54 13.83 13.10 24.12
CA ARG A 54 13.43 13.74 22.85
C ARG A 54 13.42 12.72 21.72
N LEU A 55 14.49 11.94 21.59
CA LEU A 55 14.62 10.91 20.55
C LEU A 55 13.52 9.85 20.68
N ILE A 56 13.30 9.29 21.87
CA ILE A 56 12.25 8.29 22.12
C ILE A 56 10.86 8.85 21.80
N ARG A 57 10.59 10.13 22.13
CA ARG A 57 9.33 10.80 21.81
C ARG A 57 9.13 10.91 20.30
N SER A 58 10.18 11.30 19.56
CA SER A 58 10.15 11.39 18.10
C SER A 58 9.86 10.03 17.46
N PHE A 59 10.55 8.97 17.90
CA PHE A 59 10.29 7.62 17.41
C PHE A 59 8.87 7.14 17.68
N ARG A 60 8.34 7.43 18.88
CA ARG A 60 6.96 7.06 19.23
C ARG A 60 5.95 7.83 18.38
N PHE A 61 6.19 9.11 18.15
CA PHE A 61 5.35 9.93 17.27
C PHE A 61 5.34 9.37 15.84
N THR A 62 6.53 9.10 15.26
CA THR A 62 6.67 8.51 13.94
C THR A 62 5.98 7.16 13.83
N HIS A 63 6.19 6.28 14.81
CA HIS A 63 5.54 4.97 14.86
C HIS A 63 4.00 5.06 14.87
N ASN A 64 3.44 5.90 15.73
CA ASN A 64 2.00 6.07 15.83
C ASN A 64 1.40 6.67 14.54
N THR A 65 2.09 7.65 13.95
CA THR A 65 1.69 8.26 12.68
C THR A 65 1.71 7.23 11.56
N PHE A 66 2.75 6.40 11.51
CA PHE A 66 2.89 5.37 10.47
C PHE A 66 1.81 4.28 10.60
N ILE A 67 1.54 3.79 11.80
CA ILE A 67 0.46 2.81 12.05
C ILE A 67 -0.90 3.41 11.70
N GLY A 68 -1.15 4.65 12.10
CA GLY A 68 -2.40 5.35 11.75
C GLY A 68 -2.57 5.49 10.24
N PHE A 69 -1.50 5.83 9.54
CA PHE A 69 -1.52 5.95 8.07
C PHE A 69 -1.78 4.61 7.38
N ILE A 70 -1.03 3.57 7.73
CA ILE A 70 -1.19 2.23 7.11
C ILE A 70 -2.57 1.66 7.43
N GLY A 71 -3.00 1.75 8.70
CA GLY A 71 -4.33 1.30 9.12
C GLY A 71 -5.44 2.04 8.38
N GLY A 72 -5.33 3.38 8.29
CA GLY A 72 -6.26 4.20 7.53
C GLY A 72 -6.30 3.80 6.05
N LYS A 73 -5.13 3.56 5.43
CA LYS A 73 -5.05 3.18 4.01
C LYS A 73 -5.63 1.80 3.73
N ILE A 74 -5.50 0.84 4.66
CA ILE A 74 -6.15 -0.46 4.55
C ILE A 74 -7.68 -0.32 4.58
N VAL A 75 -8.21 0.45 5.53
CA VAL A 75 -9.67 0.70 5.63
C VAL A 75 -10.19 1.40 4.39
N ASP A 76 -9.50 2.43 3.92
CA ASP A 76 -9.77 3.15 2.68
C ASP A 76 -9.84 2.21 1.48
N SER A 77 -8.82 1.37 1.30
CA SER A 77 -8.72 0.40 0.22
C SER A 77 -9.85 -0.63 0.22
N ILE A 78 -10.29 -1.07 1.40
CA ILE A 78 -11.45 -1.96 1.53
C ILE A 78 -12.72 -1.24 1.07
N ILE A 79 -12.93 0.00 1.49
CA ILE A 79 -14.10 0.80 1.10
C ILE A 79 -14.11 1.02 -0.41
N ILE A 80 -12.97 1.43 -0.99
CA ILE A 80 -12.82 1.63 -2.44
C ILE A 80 -13.05 0.33 -3.21
N GLY A 81 -12.52 -0.79 -2.74
CA GLY A 81 -12.78 -2.11 -3.32
C GLY A 81 -14.26 -2.48 -3.33
N CYS A 82 -14.97 -2.25 -2.21
CA CYS A 82 -16.41 -2.49 -2.13
C CYS A 82 -17.21 -1.56 -3.06
N LEU A 83 -16.90 -0.27 -3.09
CA LEU A 83 -17.55 0.69 -3.98
C LEU A 83 -17.27 0.35 -5.46
N CYS A 84 -16.03 -0.05 -5.76
CA CYS A 84 -15.65 -0.52 -7.08
C CYS A 84 -16.46 -1.76 -7.49
N PHE A 85 -16.65 -2.73 -6.59
CA PHE A 85 -17.44 -3.93 -6.84
C PHE A 85 -18.91 -3.60 -7.14
N ILE A 86 -19.51 -2.73 -6.35
CA ILE A 86 -20.89 -2.28 -6.56
C ILE A 86 -21.01 -1.58 -7.93
N GLY A 87 -20.13 -0.62 -8.22
CA GLY A 87 -20.18 0.14 -9.47
C GLY A 87 -19.92 -0.70 -10.71
N THR A 88 -18.91 -1.57 -10.70
CA THR A 88 -18.60 -2.46 -11.83
C THR A 88 -19.68 -3.50 -12.05
N THR A 89 -20.36 -3.97 -10.99
CA THR A 89 -21.52 -4.87 -11.10
C THR A 89 -22.72 -4.15 -11.73
N LEU A 90 -23.01 -2.91 -11.33
CA LEU A 90 -24.07 -2.10 -11.92
C LEU A 90 -23.80 -1.77 -13.40
N LEU A 91 -22.55 -1.55 -13.76
CA LEU A 91 -22.10 -1.31 -15.14
C LEU A 91 -22.02 -2.61 -15.96
N GLN A 92 -22.36 -3.76 -15.38
CA GLN A 92 -22.25 -5.08 -16.01
C GLN A 92 -20.84 -5.35 -16.59
N THR A 93 -19.82 -4.84 -15.93
CA THR A 93 -18.43 -5.02 -16.35
C THR A 93 -18.01 -6.49 -16.21
N PRO A 94 -17.36 -7.10 -17.23
CA PRO A 94 -16.89 -8.47 -17.12
C PRO A 94 -15.89 -8.60 -15.97
N TYR A 95 -15.97 -9.72 -15.25
CA TYR A 95 -15.11 -10.00 -14.08
C TYR A 95 -15.11 -8.92 -12.99
N ALA A 96 -16.27 -8.31 -12.71
CA ALA A 96 -16.42 -7.24 -11.73
C ALA A 96 -15.73 -7.52 -10.38
N ALA A 97 -15.83 -8.74 -9.85
CA ALA A 97 -15.18 -9.12 -8.60
C ALA A 97 -13.64 -9.07 -8.70
N LEU A 98 -13.05 -9.61 -9.78
CA LEU A 98 -11.61 -9.61 -9.98
C LEU A 98 -11.07 -8.18 -10.14
N VAL A 99 -11.73 -7.39 -10.99
CA VAL A 99 -11.39 -5.97 -11.21
C VAL A 99 -11.43 -5.19 -9.90
N SER A 100 -12.45 -5.38 -9.09
CA SER A 100 -12.62 -4.66 -7.82
C SER A 100 -11.58 -5.06 -6.78
N VAL A 101 -11.21 -6.34 -6.73
CA VAL A 101 -10.11 -6.80 -5.87
C VAL A 101 -8.78 -6.19 -6.30
N ILE A 102 -8.49 -6.18 -7.60
CA ILE A 102 -7.26 -5.55 -8.13
C ILE A 102 -7.22 -4.07 -7.75
N VAL A 103 -8.29 -3.32 -8.03
CA VAL A 103 -8.37 -1.89 -7.71
C VAL A 103 -8.27 -1.65 -6.21
N GLY A 104 -9.00 -2.42 -5.38
CA GLY A 104 -8.95 -2.29 -3.93
C GLY A 104 -7.57 -2.59 -3.35
N VAL A 105 -6.93 -3.69 -3.77
CA VAL A 105 -5.60 -4.06 -3.28
C VAL A 105 -4.52 -3.05 -3.70
N THR A 106 -4.54 -2.63 -4.95
CA THR A 106 -3.57 -1.64 -5.43
C THR A 106 -3.76 -0.27 -4.79
N ASN A 107 -4.98 0.09 -4.38
CA ASN A 107 -5.28 1.35 -3.71
C ASN A 107 -4.55 1.53 -2.35
N ILE A 108 -4.01 0.46 -1.78
CA ILE A 108 -3.13 0.54 -0.61
C ILE A 108 -1.90 1.41 -0.90
N ILE A 109 -1.42 1.40 -2.14
CA ILE A 109 -0.27 2.20 -2.56
C ILE A 109 -0.72 3.64 -2.83
N PRO A 110 -0.29 4.63 -2.03
CA PRO A 110 -0.71 6.01 -2.23
C PRO A 110 -0.32 6.54 -3.60
N PHE A 111 -1.17 7.32 -4.23
CA PHE A 111 -1.03 7.98 -5.53
C PHE A 111 -0.94 7.02 -6.72
N PHE A 112 -0.14 5.97 -6.66
CA PHE A 112 0.07 5.04 -7.77
C PHE A 112 -0.96 3.92 -7.81
N GLY A 113 -1.54 3.57 -6.65
CA GLY A 113 -2.49 2.47 -6.52
C GLY A 113 -3.65 2.49 -7.52
N PRO A 114 -4.36 3.61 -7.65
CA PRO A 114 -5.47 3.73 -8.61
C PRO A 114 -5.08 3.42 -10.05
N TYR A 115 -3.92 3.92 -10.49
CA TYR A 115 -3.42 3.66 -11.86
C TYR A 115 -2.96 2.22 -12.05
N LEU A 116 -2.27 1.66 -11.04
CA LEU A 116 -1.81 0.28 -11.04
C LEU A 116 -2.99 -0.72 -11.06
N GLY A 117 -4.12 -0.34 -10.50
CA GLY A 117 -5.35 -1.13 -10.55
C GLY A 117 -6.17 -0.90 -11.82
N ALA A 118 -6.35 0.35 -12.22
CA ALA A 118 -7.21 0.71 -13.35
C ALA A 118 -6.64 0.26 -14.70
N ILE A 119 -5.34 0.39 -14.92
CA ILE A 119 -4.71 0.06 -16.22
C ILE A 119 -4.85 -1.43 -16.54
N PRO A 120 -4.40 -2.38 -15.70
CA PRO A 120 -4.56 -3.80 -16.00
C PRO A 120 -6.04 -4.23 -16.05
N SER A 121 -6.90 -3.62 -15.23
CA SER A 121 -8.34 -3.89 -15.26
C SER A 121 -8.99 -3.43 -16.57
N ALA A 122 -8.63 -2.25 -17.08
CA ALA A 122 -9.12 -1.75 -18.37
C ALA A 122 -8.66 -2.66 -19.53
N ILE A 123 -7.40 -3.11 -19.50
CA ILE A 123 -6.88 -4.06 -20.50
C ILE A 123 -7.63 -5.38 -20.42
N LEU A 124 -7.88 -5.89 -19.21
CA LEU A 124 -8.66 -7.13 -19.01
C LEU A 124 -10.06 -7.01 -19.62
N ILE A 125 -10.76 -5.90 -19.37
CA ILE A 125 -12.11 -5.66 -19.89
C ILE A 125 -12.10 -5.65 -21.42
N LEU A 126 -11.15 -4.96 -22.04
CA LEU A 126 -10.99 -4.90 -23.51
C LEU A 126 -10.69 -6.25 -24.14
N VAL A 127 -9.87 -7.08 -23.48
CA VAL A 127 -9.50 -8.40 -24.00
C VAL A 127 -10.65 -9.38 -23.88
N VAL A 128 -11.43 -9.28 -22.81
CA VAL A 128 -12.55 -10.21 -22.54
C VAL A 128 -13.79 -9.87 -23.36
N ASP A 129 -14.08 -8.60 -23.55
CA ASP A 129 -15.26 -8.13 -24.30
C ASP A 129 -14.84 -7.15 -25.42
N PRO A 130 -14.17 -7.64 -26.47
CA PRO A 130 -13.72 -6.78 -27.58
C PRO A 130 -14.87 -6.26 -28.44
N MET A 131 -16.07 -6.86 -28.36
CA MET A 131 -17.25 -6.45 -29.10
C MET A 131 -17.92 -5.20 -28.52
N HIS A 132 -17.71 -4.92 -27.23
CA HIS A 132 -18.28 -3.78 -26.53
C HIS A 132 -17.20 -2.90 -25.88
N PRO A 133 -16.37 -2.20 -26.68
CA PRO A 133 -15.27 -1.37 -26.15
C PRO A 133 -15.77 -0.22 -25.28
N LEU A 134 -17.03 0.16 -25.38
CA LEU A 134 -17.68 1.16 -24.54
C LEU A 134 -17.70 0.76 -23.06
N ASN A 135 -17.74 -0.54 -22.74
CA ASN A 135 -17.68 -1.01 -21.35
C ASN A 135 -16.37 -0.60 -20.68
N CYS A 136 -15.26 -0.61 -21.42
CA CYS A 136 -13.98 -0.12 -20.93
C CYS A 136 -14.01 1.39 -20.69
N VAL A 137 -14.64 2.15 -21.58
CA VAL A 137 -14.77 3.62 -21.42
C VAL A 137 -15.61 3.95 -20.18
N TYR A 138 -16.75 3.27 -19.99
CA TYR A 138 -17.58 3.45 -18.79
C TYR A 138 -16.83 3.08 -17.51
N PHE A 139 -16.07 2.00 -17.54
CA PHE A 139 -15.22 1.61 -16.42
C PHE A 139 -14.17 2.69 -16.08
N VAL A 140 -13.45 3.21 -17.08
CA VAL A 140 -12.45 4.27 -16.86
C VAL A 140 -13.09 5.53 -16.30
N LEU A 141 -14.22 5.98 -16.85
CA LEU A 141 -14.95 7.13 -16.33
C LEU A 141 -15.42 6.89 -14.89
N PHE A 142 -15.93 5.72 -14.59
CA PHE A 142 -16.35 5.33 -13.24
C PHE A 142 -15.16 5.36 -12.27
N ILE A 143 -14.00 4.81 -12.65
CA ILE A 143 -12.80 4.87 -11.82
C ILE A 143 -12.35 6.30 -11.57
N LEU A 144 -12.41 7.19 -12.57
CA LEU A 144 -12.07 8.60 -12.38
C LEU A 144 -13.01 9.28 -11.36
N VAL A 145 -14.31 9.01 -11.42
CA VAL A 145 -15.28 9.51 -10.44
C VAL A 145 -15.00 8.94 -9.05
N LEU A 146 -14.72 7.64 -8.96
CA LEU A 146 -14.38 6.96 -7.71
C LEU A 146 -13.11 7.55 -7.09
N GLN A 147 -12.10 7.87 -7.90
CA GLN A 147 -10.87 8.52 -7.44
C GLN A 147 -11.09 9.96 -6.95
N GLN A 148 -11.97 10.71 -7.60
CA GLN A 148 -12.35 12.04 -7.12
C GLN A 148 -13.06 11.95 -5.76
N PHE A 149 -13.90 10.93 -5.58
CA PHE A 149 -14.56 10.67 -4.30
C PHE A 149 -13.55 10.27 -3.22
N ASP A 150 -12.61 9.38 -3.55
CA ASP A 150 -11.52 9.00 -2.64
C ASP A 150 -10.68 10.21 -2.22
N GLY A 151 -10.16 10.96 -3.18
CA GLY A 151 -9.27 12.09 -2.92
C GLY A 151 -9.91 13.25 -2.16
N ASN A 152 -11.20 13.52 -2.38
CA ASN A 152 -11.88 14.67 -1.79
C ASN A 152 -12.66 14.34 -0.51
N PHE A 153 -13.10 13.10 -0.33
CA PHE A 153 -13.96 12.71 0.81
C PHE A 153 -13.32 11.64 1.69
N LEU A 154 -12.95 10.47 1.13
CA LEU A 154 -12.43 9.36 1.92
C LEU A 154 -11.03 9.65 2.46
N GLY A 155 -10.12 10.08 1.60
CA GLY A 155 -8.75 10.38 1.97
C GLY A 155 -8.66 11.38 3.13
N PRO A 156 -9.25 12.60 3.04
CA PRO A 156 -9.25 13.56 4.13
C PRO A 156 -9.95 13.05 5.39
N LYS A 157 -11.02 12.28 5.26
CA LYS A 157 -11.79 11.77 6.41
C LYS A 157 -11.09 10.63 7.14
N ILE A 158 -10.42 9.74 6.42
CA ILE A 158 -9.76 8.56 6.99
C ILE A 158 -8.31 8.86 7.37
N LEU A 159 -7.58 9.58 6.51
CA LEU A 159 -6.15 9.85 6.65
C LEU A 159 -5.86 11.25 7.22
N GLY A 160 -6.80 12.18 7.14
CA GLY A 160 -6.58 13.62 7.34
C GLY A 160 -6.00 14.04 8.69
N ASN A 161 -6.14 13.22 9.72
CA ASN A 161 -5.56 13.48 11.05
C ASN A 161 -4.34 12.61 11.38
N SER A 162 -3.99 11.66 10.51
CA SER A 162 -2.99 10.65 10.85
C SER A 162 -1.55 11.08 10.58
N THR A 163 -1.32 11.91 9.57
CA THR A 163 0.04 12.27 9.18
C THR A 163 0.38 13.75 9.41
N GLY A 164 -0.60 14.65 9.37
CA GLY A 164 -0.35 16.10 9.38
C GLY A 164 0.52 16.60 8.21
N LEU A 165 0.86 15.71 7.27
CA LEU A 165 1.70 16.02 6.11
C LEU A 165 0.83 16.30 4.88
N THR A 166 1.18 17.34 4.14
CA THR A 166 0.56 17.58 2.82
C THR A 166 1.06 16.54 1.81
N GLY A 167 0.25 16.25 0.78
CA GLY A 167 0.61 15.29 -0.27
C GLY A 167 1.99 15.54 -0.92
N PHE A 168 2.41 16.81 -0.99
CA PHE A 168 3.74 17.20 -1.47
C PHE A 168 4.87 16.50 -0.69
N TRP A 169 4.82 16.51 0.63
CA TRP A 169 5.87 15.89 1.46
C TRP A 169 5.90 14.37 1.35
N VAL A 170 4.74 13.75 1.09
CA VAL A 170 4.67 12.30 0.86
C VAL A 170 5.31 11.94 -0.47
N ILE A 171 4.98 12.66 -1.54
CA ILE A 171 5.61 12.47 -2.87
C ILE A 171 7.11 12.72 -2.79
N PHE A 172 7.52 13.81 -2.15
CA PHE A 172 8.94 14.14 -1.95
C PHE A 172 9.69 13.02 -1.23
N ALA A 173 9.13 12.51 -0.13
CA ALA A 173 9.72 11.41 0.62
C ALA A 173 9.85 10.14 -0.22
N ILE A 174 8.81 9.75 -0.97
CA ILE A 174 8.85 8.57 -1.84
C ILE A 174 9.90 8.76 -2.94
N THR A 175 10.00 9.95 -3.54
CA THR A 175 10.95 10.20 -4.63
C THR A 175 12.39 10.22 -4.14
N VAL A 176 12.67 10.84 -2.99
CA VAL A 176 14.02 10.98 -2.45
C VAL A 176 14.51 9.69 -1.79
N PHE A 177 13.66 9.03 -1.02
CA PHE A 177 14.04 7.84 -0.25
C PHE A 177 13.70 6.51 -0.94
N GLY A 178 12.80 6.52 -1.92
CA GLY A 178 12.46 5.34 -2.71
C GLY A 178 13.34 5.14 -3.95
N GLY A 179 14.16 6.15 -4.32
CA GLY A 179 15.10 6.09 -5.42
C GLY A 179 16.56 5.84 -5.01
N LEU A 180 16.81 5.65 -3.71
CA LEU A 180 18.09 5.20 -3.13
C LEU A 180 18.02 3.70 -2.84
#